data_3ea9302e50046b3deff884411e5afed1
#
_entry.id   3ea9302e50046b3deff884411e5afed1
#
_cell.length_a   1.000
_cell.length_b   1.000
_cell.length_c   1.000
_cell.angle_alpha   90.00
_cell.angle_beta   90.00
_cell.angle_gamma   90.00
#
_symmetry.space_group_name_H-M   'P 1'
#
loop_
_entity.id
_entity.type
_entity.pdbx_description
1 polymer ?
#
loop_
_entity_poly.entity_id
_entity_poly.type
_entity_poly.pdbx_seq_one_letter_code
_entity_poly.pdbx_strand_id
1 'polypeptide(L)' 'SDLAPLPQGAPVIAQAGDSQDGRDLAASHADVIYSRHGTLEAGKEFYRDVKQRLAHYGRSPDSLKILP' A
#
# COMPACT_ATOMS: atom_id res chain seq x y z
N SER A 1 -7.58 -24.62 5.39
CA SER A 1 -7.70 -23.52 4.47
C SER A 1 -6.88 -23.81 3.23
N ASP A 2 -7.42 -23.48 2.15
CA ASP A 2 -6.77 -23.69 0.90
C ASP A 2 -5.78 -22.59 0.64
N LEU A 3 -4.55 -23.00 0.53
CA LEU A 3 -3.48 -22.11 0.17
C LEU A 3 -3.23 -22.22 -1.32
N ALA A 4 -4.29 -22.03 -2.10
CA ALA A 4 -4.11 -22.01 -3.53
C ALA A 4 -3.19 -20.84 -3.87
N PRO A 5 -2.12 -21.07 -4.63
CA PRO A 5 -1.24 -19.98 -5.01
C PRO A 5 -2.00 -18.98 -5.88
N LEU A 6 -1.69 -17.70 -5.70
CA LEU A 6 -2.26 -16.68 -6.56
C LEU A 6 -1.78 -16.90 -7.99
N PRO A 7 -2.62 -16.62 -8.98
CA PRO A 7 -2.18 -16.68 -10.36
C PRO A 7 -0.97 -15.79 -10.58
N GLN A 8 -0.09 -16.23 -11.45
CA GLN A 8 1.06 -15.42 -11.80
C GLN A 8 0.57 -14.11 -12.42
N GLY A 9 1.10 -12.99 -11.95
CA GLY A 9 0.68 -11.68 -12.41
C GLY A 9 -0.48 -11.07 -11.64
N ALA A 10 -1.02 -11.78 -10.64
CA ALA A 10 -2.08 -11.22 -9.81
C ALA A 10 -1.51 -10.08 -8.96
N PRO A 11 -2.28 -8.98 -8.80
CA PRO A 11 -1.82 -7.88 -7.97
C PRO A 11 -1.78 -8.25 -6.49
N VAL A 12 -0.79 -7.72 -5.79
CA VAL A 12 -0.72 -7.84 -4.34
C VAL A 12 -1.51 -6.69 -3.73
N ILE A 13 -2.56 -7.01 -3.02
CA ILE A 13 -3.46 -6.03 -2.44
C ILE A 13 -3.23 -5.99 -0.93
N ALA A 14 -2.96 -4.81 -0.41
CA ALA A 14 -2.80 -4.60 1.01
C ALA A 14 -3.97 -3.82 1.57
N GLN A 15 -4.25 -4.02 2.85
CA GLN A 15 -5.22 -3.19 3.54
C GLN A 15 -4.49 -2.16 4.39
N ALA A 16 -5.01 -0.94 4.36
CA ALA A 16 -4.40 0.13 5.10
C ALA A 16 -4.69 -0.05 6.58
N GLY A 17 -3.67 -0.43 7.33
CA GLY A 17 -3.69 -0.23 8.76
C GLY A 17 -3.03 1.09 9.08
N ASP A 18 -3.30 1.64 10.26
CA ASP A 18 -2.64 2.87 10.69
C ASP A 18 -1.23 2.61 11.23
N SER A 19 -0.83 1.35 11.32
CA SER A 19 0.48 1.04 11.86
C SER A 19 1.57 1.40 10.86
N GLN A 20 2.70 1.86 11.39
CA GLN A 20 3.85 2.17 10.55
C GLN A 20 4.34 0.92 9.83
N ASP A 21 4.32 -0.22 10.51
CA ASP A 21 4.75 -1.47 9.91
C ASP A 21 3.89 -1.89 8.74
N GLY A 22 2.57 -1.67 8.84
CA GLY A 22 1.66 -1.98 7.75
C GLY A 22 1.90 -1.12 6.53
N ARG A 23 2.13 0.17 6.73
CA ARG A 23 2.46 1.08 5.64
C ARG A 23 3.77 0.70 4.98
N ASP A 24 4.75 0.34 5.78
CA ASP A 24 6.06 -0.04 5.29
C ASP A 24 6.01 -1.33 4.47
N LEU A 25 5.28 -2.32 4.98
CA LEU A 25 5.09 -3.59 4.27
C LEU A 25 4.41 -3.38 2.93
N ALA A 26 3.36 -2.55 2.91
CA ALA A 26 2.65 -2.25 1.67
C ALA A 26 3.59 -1.55 0.67
N ALA A 27 4.36 -0.58 1.14
CA ALA A 27 5.29 0.14 0.28
C ALA A 27 6.37 -0.76 -0.29
N SER A 28 6.74 -1.81 0.42
CA SER A 28 7.78 -2.72 -0.04
C SER A 28 7.28 -3.72 -1.09
N HIS A 29 6.02 -4.16 -1.00
CA HIS A 29 5.57 -5.31 -1.79
C HIS A 29 4.23 -5.14 -2.49
N ALA A 30 3.35 -4.26 -2.05
CA ALA A 30 1.99 -4.21 -2.57
C ALA A 30 1.90 -3.49 -3.91
N ASP A 31 0.88 -3.83 -4.68
CA ASP A 31 0.53 -3.13 -5.91
C ASP A 31 -0.64 -2.18 -5.68
N VAL A 32 -1.49 -2.48 -4.71
CA VAL A 32 -2.67 -1.68 -4.38
C VAL A 32 -2.82 -1.65 -2.86
N ILE A 33 -3.14 -0.48 -2.33
CA ILE A 33 -3.49 -0.34 -0.92
C ILE A 33 -4.73 0.55 -0.81
N TYR A 34 -5.66 0.15 0.07
CA TYR A 34 -6.86 0.94 0.32
C TYR A 34 -6.62 1.87 1.50
N SER A 35 -6.90 3.15 1.29
CA SER A 35 -6.85 4.16 2.34
C SER A 35 -8.24 4.25 2.96
N ARG A 36 -8.34 3.97 4.24
CA ARG A 36 -9.63 4.00 4.96
C ARG A 36 -9.64 5.12 5.98
N HIS A 37 -9.36 6.31 5.50
CA HIS A 37 -9.27 7.47 6.38
C HIS A 37 -10.53 8.29 6.26
N GLY A 38 -11.03 8.73 7.41
CA GLY A 38 -12.31 9.44 7.49
C GLY A 38 -12.23 10.91 7.10
N THR A 39 -11.02 11.46 6.98
CA THR A 39 -10.84 12.85 6.62
C THR A 39 -9.88 12.99 5.46
N LEU A 40 -10.01 14.09 4.72
CA LEU A 40 -9.11 14.40 3.64
C LEU A 40 -7.67 14.59 4.12
N GLU A 41 -7.52 15.22 5.29
CA GLU A 41 -6.19 15.48 5.85
C GLU A 41 -5.47 14.18 6.18
N ALA A 42 -6.17 13.25 6.83
CA ALA A 42 -5.59 11.96 7.16
C ALA A 42 -5.25 11.16 5.90
N GLY A 43 -6.10 11.25 4.89
CA GLY A 43 -5.84 10.58 3.61
C GLY A 43 -4.62 11.15 2.91
N LYS A 44 -4.44 12.46 2.95
CA LYS A 44 -3.27 13.09 2.34
C LYS A 44 -1.99 12.72 3.08
N GLU A 45 -2.03 12.69 4.41
CA GLU A 45 -0.87 12.29 5.20
C GLU A 45 -0.47 10.85 4.88
N PHE A 46 -1.44 9.96 4.83
CA PHE A 46 -1.22 8.56 4.50
C PHE A 46 -0.58 8.43 3.11
N TYR A 47 -1.15 9.12 2.13
CA TYR A 47 -0.65 9.09 0.76
C TYR A 47 0.82 9.54 0.70
N ARG A 48 1.12 10.66 1.33
CA ARG A 48 2.48 11.21 1.33
C ARG A 48 3.46 10.25 1.99
N ASP A 49 3.09 9.69 3.14
CA ASP A 49 3.95 8.78 3.87
C ASP A 49 4.23 7.53 3.06
N VAL A 50 3.20 6.93 2.47
CA VAL A 50 3.39 5.71 1.69
C VAL A 50 4.24 5.97 0.45
N LYS A 51 4.03 7.10 -0.23
CA LYS A 51 4.84 7.44 -1.39
C LYS A 51 6.31 7.65 -1.04
N GLN A 52 6.59 8.24 0.12
CA GLN A 52 7.97 8.38 0.59
C GLN A 52 8.60 7.01 0.86
N ARG A 53 7.83 6.10 1.43
CA ARG A 53 8.33 4.75 1.69
C ARG A 53 8.63 3.99 0.41
N LEU A 54 7.82 4.20 -0.65
CA LEU A 54 8.12 3.61 -1.95
C LEU A 54 9.51 4.03 -2.45
N ALA A 55 9.80 5.32 -2.35
CA ALA A 55 11.11 5.83 -2.76
C ALA A 55 12.24 5.19 -1.95
N HIS A 56 12.01 4.99 -0.66
CA HIS A 56 12.98 4.34 0.20
C HIS A 56 13.30 2.91 -0.26
N TYR A 57 12.30 2.21 -0.79
CA TYR A 57 12.49 0.86 -1.32
C TYR A 57 12.91 0.84 -2.79
N GLY A 58 13.20 1.99 -3.38
CA GLY A 58 13.61 2.09 -4.76
C GLY A 58 12.50 1.80 -5.76
N ARG A 59 11.24 1.94 -5.32
CA ARG A 59 10.08 1.69 -6.18
C ARG A 59 9.55 2.99 -6.77
N SER A 60 9.03 2.89 -7.99
CA SER A 60 8.40 4.03 -8.64
C SER A 60 7.13 4.46 -7.88
N PRO A 61 6.82 5.75 -7.84
CA PRO A 61 5.55 6.20 -7.25
C PRO A 61 4.33 5.55 -7.87
N ASP A 62 4.42 5.16 -9.13
CA ASP A 62 3.31 4.53 -9.83
C ASP A 62 3.18 3.03 -9.57
N SER A 63 4.14 2.45 -8.87
CA SER A 63 4.12 1.00 -8.63
C SER A 63 3.09 0.58 -7.60
N LEU A 64 2.58 1.51 -6.80
CA LEU A 64 1.55 1.23 -5.80
C LEU A 64 0.41 2.23 -5.96
N LYS A 65 -0.79 1.71 -6.21
CA LYS A 65 -2.00 2.54 -6.29
C LYS A 65 -2.64 2.63 -4.92
N ILE A 66 -2.95 3.85 -4.51
CA ILE A 66 -3.60 4.10 -3.24
C ILE A 66 -5.05 4.49 -3.54
N LEU A 67 -5.98 3.64 -3.12
CA LEU A 67 -7.40 3.82 -3.39
C LEU A 67 -8.13 4.30 -2.13
N PRO A 68 -9.18 5.11 -2.31
CA PRO A 68 -9.97 5.59 -1.18
C PRO A 68 -10.76 4.51 -0.48
#